data_9ce7dc21a6524cd9c97a1c6f4c5f5127
#
_entry.id   9ce7dc21a6524cd9c97a1c6f4c5f5127
#
_cell.length_a   1.000
_cell.length_b   1.000
_cell.length_c   1.000
_cell.angle_alpha   90.00
_cell.angle_beta   90.00
_cell.angle_gamma   90.00
#
_symmetry.space_group_name_H-M   'P 1'
#
loop_
_entity.id
_entity.type
_entity.pdbx_description
1 polymer ?
#
loop_
_entity_poly.entity_id
_entity_poly.type
_entity_poly.pdbx_seq_one_letter_code
_entity_poly.pdbx_strand_id
1 'polypeptide(L)'
;PGETDNEFQETMDFICDVNFTDAYSFIYSPRPGTPATLEKDDVSMEIKKKRLRELQNIIREQSIVYSKSMNGTHQRVLVENRSKKKFGEYFGRASNNKIVNFKSKENYIGDFVDVEITSVIKNIVHGEIINQNFEKEKHNTRAKIAK
;
A
#
# COMPACT_ATOMS: atom_id res chain seq x y z
N PRO A 1 9.79 -15.05 -19.48
CA PRO A 1 10.55 -15.38 -20.68
C PRO A 1 9.66 -15.33 -21.90
N GLY A 2 10.17 -14.91 -23.08
CA GLY A 2 9.41 -14.92 -24.34
C GLY A 2 8.30 -13.88 -24.48
N GLU A 3 8.10 -12.98 -23.53
CA GLU A 3 7.02 -11.98 -23.59
C GLU A 3 7.18 -11.07 -24.82
N THR A 4 6.22 -11.11 -25.72
CA THR A 4 6.16 -10.27 -26.93
C THR A 4 5.74 -8.83 -26.59
N ASP A 5 5.89 -7.91 -27.58
CA ASP A 5 5.39 -6.53 -27.40
C ASP A 5 3.87 -6.47 -27.28
N ASN A 6 3.14 -7.35 -27.99
CA ASN A 6 1.69 -7.43 -27.91
C ASN A 6 1.23 -7.90 -26.52
N GLU A 7 1.83 -8.94 -25.96
CA GLU A 7 1.50 -9.44 -24.62
C GLU A 7 1.83 -8.41 -23.53
N PHE A 8 2.93 -7.67 -23.70
CA PHE A 8 3.22 -6.56 -22.81
C PHE A 8 2.16 -5.44 -22.93
N GLN A 9 1.71 -5.10 -24.14
CA GLN A 9 0.66 -4.12 -24.34
C GLN A 9 -0.67 -4.58 -23.71
N GLU A 10 -1.06 -5.83 -23.85
CA GLU A 10 -2.23 -6.41 -23.18
C GLU A 10 -2.12 -6.27 -21.65
N THR A 11 -0.93 -6.49 -21.09
CA THR A 11 -0.68 -6.26 -19.67
C THR A 11 -0.89 -4.79 -19.28
N MET A 12 -0.42 -3.86 -20.10
CA MET A 12 -0.57 -2.42 -19.86
C MET A 12 -2.04 -1.99 -19.93
N ASP A 13 -2.77 -2.48 -20.93
CA ASP A 13 -4.20 -2.22 -21.11
C ASP A 13 -5.00 -2.76 -19.92
N PHE A 14 -4.71 -3.99 -19.49
CA PHE A 14 -5.34 -4.59 -18.31
C PHE A 14 -5.09 -3.78 -17.03
N ILE A 15 -3.87 -3.30 -16.81
CA ILE A 15 -3.54 -2.44 -15.67
C ILE A 15 -4.30 -1.11 -15.70
N CYS A 16 -4.47 -0.53 -16.90
CA CYS A 16 -5.26 0.68 -17.07
C CYS A 16 -6.75 0.44 -16.79
N ASP A 17 -7.31 -0.65 -17.29
CA ASP A 17 -8.73 -0.99 -17.13
C ASP A 17 -9.10 -1.31 -15.68
N VAL A 18 -8.28 -2.09 -14.98
CA VAL A 18 -8.52 -2.45 -13.58
C VAL A 18 -8.26 -1.27 -12.63
N ASN A 19 -7.36 -0.36 -13.00
CA ASN A 19 -7.00 0.82 -12.21
C ASN A 19 -6.57 0.48 -10.76
N PHE A 20 -5.51 -0.31 -10.63
CA PHE A 20 -5.00 -0.75 -9.33
C PHE A 20 -4.58 0.41 -8.42
N THR A 21 -4.94 0.33 -7.15
CA THR A 21 -4.52 1.31 -6.13
C THR A 21 -3.05 1.18 -5.76
N ASP A 22 -2.50 -0.03 -5.92
CA ASP A 22 -1.09 -0.35 -5.73
C ASP A 22 -0.78 -1.71 -6.36
N ALA A 23 0.43 -1.92 -6.86
CA ALA A 23 0.87 -3.20 -7.38
C ALA A 23 2.39 -3.33 -7.30
N TYR A 24 2.85 -4.58 -7.13
CA TYR A 24 4.26 -4.92 -7.15
C TYR A 24 4.61 -5.59 -8.47
N SER A 25 5.66 -5.11 -9.12
CA SER A 25 6.15 -5.65 -10.38
C SER A 25 7.67 -5.80 -10.36
N PHE A 26 8.16 -6.88 -10.95
CA PHE A 26 9.58 -7.23 -10.97
C PHE A 26 9.97 -7.79 -12.31
N ILE A 27 11.25 -7.64 -12.68
CA ILE A 27 11.81 -8.37 -13.80
C ILE A 27 11.80 -9.87 -13.45
N TYR A 28 11.44 -10.70 -14.42
CA TYR A 28 11.50 -12.15 -14.26
C TYR A 28 12.88 -12.59 -13.78
N SER A 29 12.90 -13.43 -12.77
CA SER A 29 14.08 -14.07 -12.22
C SER A 29 13.86 -15.59 -12.21
N PRO A 30 14.69 -16.39 -12.89
CA PRO A 30 14.53 -17.83 -12.93
C PRO A 30 14.53 -18.44 -11.53
N ARG A 31 13.58 -19.34 -11.29
CA ARG A 31 13.48 -20.11 -10.03
C ARG A 31 13.62 -21.58 -10.35
N PRO A 32 14.67 -22.29 -9.85
CA PRO A 32 14.84 -23.71 -10.08
C PRO A 32 13.56 -24.51 -9.75
N GLY A 33 13.19 -25.45 -10.64
CA GLY A 33 12.01 -26.28 -10.47
C GLY A 33 10.68 -25.68 -10.93
N THR A 34 10.69 -24.45 -11.48
CA THR A 34 9.48 -23.87 -12.10
C THR A 34 9.45 -24.11 -13.61
N PRO A 35 8.24 -24.38 -14.23
CA PRO A 35 8.14 -24.56 -15.68
C PRO A 35 8.73 -23.40 -16.49
N ALA A 36 8.58 -22.16 -16.01
CA ALA A 36 9.11 -20.97 -16.69
C ALA A 36 10.64 -20.97 -16.86
N THR A 37 11.39 -21.77 -16.10
CA THR A 37 12.84 -21.93 -16.30
C THR A 37 13.22 -22.78 -17.50
N LEU A 38 12.25 -23.53 -18.05
CA LEU A 38 12.42 -24.34 -19.25
C LEU A 38 12.18 -23.52 -20.53
N GLU A 39 11.53 -22.36 -20.37
CA GLU A 39 11.27 -21.45 -21.48
C GLU A 39 12.53 -20.67 -21.85
N LYS A 40 12.67 -20.45 -23.17
CA LYS A 40 13.76 -19.62 -23.69
C LYS A 40 13.52 -18.17 -23.28
N ASP A 41 14.46 -17.61 -22.51
CA ASP A 41 14.44 -16.19 -22.15
C ASP A 41 15.20 -15.37 -23.20
N ASP A 42 14.53 -15.00 -24.27
CA ASP A 42 15.08 -14.27 -25.42
C ASP A 42 14.76 -12.75 -25.37
N VAL A 43 14.05 -12.28 -24.35
CA VAL A 43 13.83 -10.84 -24.13
C VAL A 43 15.07 -10.23 -23.48
N SER A 44 15.69 -9.26 -24.14
CA SER A 44 16.89 -8.61 -23.61
C SER A 44 16.62 -7.89 -22.27
N MET A 45 17.66 -7.82 -21.42
CA MET A 45 17.57 -7.12 -20.14
C MET A 45 17.22 -5.64 -20.30
N GLU A 46 17.60 -5.02 -21.40
CA GLU A 46 17.27 -3.64 -21.72
C GLU A 46 15.76 -3.47 -21.95
N ILE A 47 15.17 -4.35 -22.76
CA ILE A 47 13.71 -4.38 -23.01
C ILE A 47 12.96 -4.62 -21.70
N LYS A 48 13.36 -5.61 -20.91
CA LYS A 48 12.74 -5.90 -19.60
C LYS A 48 12.76 -4.68 -18.67
N LYS A 49 13.89 -3.98 -18.59
CA LYS A 49 14.01 -2.76 -17.78
C LYS A 49 13.14 -1.62 -18.30
N LYS A 50 13.02 -1.47 -19.62
CA LYS A 50 12.17 -0.47 -20.26
C LYS A 50 10.71 -0.74 -19.91
N ARG A 51 10.20 -1.95 -20.19
CA ARG A 51 8.83 -2.38 -19.91
C ARG A 51 8.49 -2.22 -18.41
N LEU A 52 9.39 -2.65 -17.51
CA LEU A 52 9.18 -2.50 -16.07
C LEU A 52 9.02 -1.04 -15.65
N ARG A 53 9.84 -0.13 -16.21
CA ARG A 53 9.71 1.32 -15.92
C ARG A 53 8.38 1.89 -16.40
N GLU A 54 7.93 1.52 -17.60
CA GLU A 54 6.66 1.95 -18.17
C GLU A 54 5.50 1.51 -17.29
N LEU A 55 5.46 0.21 -16.93
CA LEU A 55 4.47 -0.37 -16.03
C LEU A 55 4.44 0.33 -14.67
N GLN A 56 5.61 0.48 -14.03
CA GLN A 56 5.72 1.12 -12.72
C GLN A 56 5.31 2.59 -12.73
N ASN A 57 5.48 3.30 -13.84
CA ASN A 57 5.02 4.68 -13.97
C ASN A 57 3.49 4.76 -13.95
N ILE A 58 2.80 3.92 -14.72
CA ILE A 58 1.32 3.90 -14.73
C ILE A 58 0.79 3.54 -13.34
N ILE A 59 1.30 2.47 -12.71
CA ILE A 59 0.88 2.07 -11.37
C ILE A 59 1.09 3.23 -10.36
N ARG A 60 2.21 3.93 -10.46
CA ARG A 60 2.49 5.08 -9.59
C ARG A 60 1.49 6.22 -9.78
N GLU A 61 1.14 6.53 -11.03
CA GLU A 61 0.16 7.57 -11.34
C GLU A 61 -1.22 7.20 -10.81
N GLN A 62 -1.68 5.97 -11.04
CA GLN A 62 -2.93 5.44 -10.51
C GLN A 62 -2.95 5.49 -8.97
N SER A 63 -1.86 5.07 -8.32
CA SER A 63 -1.71 5.12 -6.86
C SER A 63 -1.79 6.55 -6.30
N ILE A 64 -1.20 7.53 -6.99
CA ILE A 64 -1.28 8.94 -6.61
C ILE A 64 -2.70 9.48 -6.75
N VAL A 65 -3.37 9.18 -7.86
CA VAL A 65 -4.76 9.59 -8.10
C VAL A 65 -5.68 9.02 -7.02
N TYR A 66 -5.56 7.72 -6.76
CA TYR A 66 -6.32 7.07 -5.70
C TYR A 66 -6.04 7.68 -4.32
N SER A 67 -4.77 7.89 -3.98
CA SER A 67 -4.42 8.49 -2.69
C SER A 67 -5.02 9.90 -2.54
N LYS A 68 -4.99 10.71 -3.62
CA LYS A 68 -5.61 12.05 -3.63
C LYS A 68 -7.13 12.00 -3.45
N SER A 69 -7.80 10.99 -3.99
CA SER A 69 -9.26 10.83 -3.81
C SER A 69 -9.67 10.52 -2.37
N MET A 70 -8.73 10.08 -1.52
CA MET A 70 -8.98 9.87 -0.10
C MET A 70 -9.13 11.19 0.69
N ASN A 71 -8.68 12.33 0.15
CA ASN A 71 -8.74 13.61 0.84
C ASN A 71 -10.18 13.97 1.25
N GLY A 72 -10.40 14.37 2.50
CA GLY A 72 -11.72 14.64 3.09
C GLY A 72 -12.51 13.38 3.44
N THR A 73 -11.98 12.17 3.26
CA THR A 73 -12.65 10.93 3.68
C THR A 73 -12.25 10.52 5.09
N HIS A 74 -13.14 9.78 5.74
CA HIS A 74 -12.88 9.18 7.05
C HIS A 74 -12.36 7.75 6.86
N GLN A 75 -11.26 7.43 7.52
CA GLN A 75 -10.61 6.14 7.44
C GLN A 75 -10.43 5.53 8.83
N ARG A 76 -10.81 4.27 8.99
CA ARG A 76 -10.46 3.50 10.17
C ARG A 76 -9.06 2.92 9.98
N VAL A 77 -8.13 3.27 10.87
CA VAL A 77 -6.70 2.99 10.76
C VAL A 77 -6.24 2.12 11.92
N LEU A 78 -5.67 0.96 11.62
CA LEU A 78 -4.92 0.16 12.61
C LEU A 78 -3.55 0.79 12.82
N VAL A 79 -3.29 1.28 14.02
CA VAL A 79 -2.03 1.95 14.34
C VAL A 79 -0.90 0.94 14.50
N GLU A 80 0.10 1.01 13.61
CA GLU A 80 1.21 0.04 13.61
C GLU A 80 2.39 0.50 14.47
N ASN A 81 2.78 1.78 14.35
CA ASN A 81 3.98 2.28 15.05
C ASN A 81 4.05 3.81 15.07
N ARG A 82 5.07 4.30 15.77
CA ARG A 82 5.48 5.72 15.74
C ARG A 82 6.36 5.99 14.54
N SER A 83 6.25 7.20 13.98
CA SER A 83 7.17 7.67 12.95
C SER A 83 8.58 7.81 13.52
N LYS A 84 9.56 7.17 12.85
CA LYS A 84 10.98 7.33 13.22
C LYS A 84 11.55 8.71 12.89
N LYS A 85 10.87 9.46 12.01
CA LYS A 85 11.37 10.73 11.47
C LYS A 85 10.75 11.95 12.14
N LYS A 86 9.57 11.82 12.76
CA LYS A 86 8.83 12.95 13.34
C LYS A 86 8.30 12.58 14.72
N PHE A 87 8.69 13.36 15.71
CA PHE A 87 8.20 13.19 17.07
C PHE A 87 6.69 13.46 17.16
N GLY A 88 5.96 12.59 17.88
CA GLY A 88 4.50 12.72 18.06
C GLY A 88 3.66 12.30 16.86
N GLU A 89 4.28 11.82 15.77
CA GLU A 89 3.58 11.28 14.61
C GLU A 89 3.53 9.75 14.68
N TYR A 90 2.36 9.21 14.37
CA TYR A 90 2.10 7.78 14.26
C TYR A 90 1.74 7.44 12.81
N PHE A 91 1.86 6.18 12.46
CA PHE A 91 1.34 5.67 11.21
C PHE A 91 0.62 4.35 11.42
N GLY A 92 -0.30 4.07 10.53
CA GLY A 92 -1.06 2.83 10.52
C GLY A 92 -1.65 2.55 9.15
N ARG A 93 -2.38 1.45 9.03
CA ARG A 93 -3.01 1.04 7.77
C ARG A 93 -4.51 1.20 7.83
N ALA A 94 -5.06 1.83 6.80
CA ALA A 94 -6.49 1.84 6.54
C ALA A 94 -6.95 0.50 5.91
N SER A 95 -8.26 0.28 5.82
CA SER A 95 -8.85 -0.95 5.25
C SER A 95 -8.42 -1.23 3.79
N ASN A 96 -8.08 -0.18 3.05
CA ASN A 96 -7.55 -0.26 1.68
C ASN A 96 -6.02 -0.46 1.63
N ASN A 97 -5.40 -0.82 2.74
CA ASN A 97 -3.96 -1.03 2.91
C ASN A 97 -3.07 0.21 2.72
N LYS A 98 -3.64 1.41 2.53
CA LYS A 98 -2.86 2.65 2.47
C LYS A 98 -2.34 3.03 3.85
N ILE A 99 -1.08 3.46 3.89
CA ILE A 99 -0.46 3.97 5.11
C ILE A 99 -0.94 5.41 5.34
N VAL A 100 -1.50 5.65 6.52
CA VAL A 100 -1.97 6.97 6.97
C VAL A 100 -1.09 7.43 8.12
N ASN A 101 -0.55 8.64 8.00
CA ASN A 101 0.23 9.29 9.05
C ASN A 101 -0.63 10.33 9.75
N PHE A 102 -0.55 10.39 11.07
CA PHE A 102 -1.32 11.34 11.89
C PHE A 102 -0.56 11.67 13.18
N LYS A 103 -0.90 12.79 13.80
CA LYS A 103 -0.32 13.21 15.08
C LYS A 103 -1.20 12.76 16.24
N SER A 104 -0.56 12.33 17.34
CA SER A 104 -1.24 12.07 18.59
C SER A 104 -0.33 12.34 19.80
N LYS A 105 -0.94 12.75 20.92
CA LYS A 105 -0.30 12.83 22.24
C LYS A 105 -0.37 11.47 22.96
N GLU A 106 -1.37 10.66 22.63
CA GLU A 106 -1.62 9.35 23.23
C GLU A 106 -0.99 8.23 22.40
N ASN A 107 -0.77 7.09 23.04
CA ASN A 107 -0.25 5.90 22.39
C ASN A 107 -1.40 4.97 21.99
N TYR A 108 -1.61 4.83 20.68
CA TYR A 108 -2.63 3.96 20.09
C TYR A 108 -2.05 2.74 19.35
N ILE A 109 -0.76 2.41 19.56
CA ILE A 109 -0.15 1.28 18.86
C ILE A 109 -0.91 -0.01 19.19
N GLY A 110 -1.38 -0.70 18.14
CA GLY A 110 -2.20 -1.91 18.23
C GLY A 110 -3.72 -1.67 18.28
N ASP A 111 -4.14 -0.40 18.42
CA ASP A 111 -5.55 -0.02 18.42
C ASP A 111 -6.01 0.53 17.07
N PHE A 112 -7.32 0.58 16.87
CA PHE A 112 -7.92 1.29 15.74
C PHE A 112 -8.26 2.72 16.14
N VAL A 113 -8.01 3.65 15.21
CA VAL A 113 -8.44 5.05 15.32
C VAL A 113 -9.19 5.47 14.07
N ASP A 114 -10.17 6.37 14.20
CA ASP A 114 -10.83 6.99 13.06
C ASP A 114 -10.11 8.30 12.74
N VAL A 115 -9.70 8.44 11.48
CA VAL A 115 -8.87 9.54 11.00
C VAL A 115 -9.54 10.17 9.79
N GLU A 116 -9.74 11.49 9.82
CA GLU A 116 -10.06 12.26 8.62
C GLU A 116 -8.79 12.53 7.82
N ILE A 117 -8.82 12.19 6.53
CA ILE A 117 -7.68 12.45 5.64
C ILE A 117 -7.67 13.92 5.27
N THR A 118 -6.63 14.63 5.66
CA THR A 118 -6.52 16.09 5.48
C THR A 118 -5.59 16.49 4.34
N SER A 119 -4.63 15.64 3.98
CA SER A 119 -3.73 15.92 2.86
C SER A 119 -3.02 14.69 2.31
N VAL A 120 -2.62 14.77 1.05
CA VAL A 120 -1.79 13.77 0.39
C VAL A 120 -0.59 14.46 -0.26
N ILE A 121 0.61 14.14 0.19
CA ILE A 121 1.87 14.74 -0.28
C ILE A 121 2.75 13.63 -0.83
N LYS A 122 3.06 13.67 -2.13
CA LYS A 122 3.92 12.65 -2.80
C LYS A 122 3.48 11.21 -2.48
N ASN A 123 2.18 10.92 -2.57
CA ASN A 123 1.56 9.63 -2.26
C ASN A 123 1.60 9.22 -0.75
N ILE A 124 2.00 10.13 0.12
CA ILE A 124 1.94 9.94 1.58
C ILE A 124 0.64 10.55 2.07
N VAL A 125 -0.20 9.74 2.70
CA VAL A 125 -1.51 10.16 3.22
C VAL A 125 -1.34 10.66 4.65
N HIS A 126 -1.88 11.85 4.92
CA HIS A 126 -1.90 12.46 6.26
C HIS A 126 -3.33 12.71 6.70
N GLY A 127 -3.56 12.61 7.99
CA GLY A 127 -4.87 12.88 8.56
C GLY A 127 -4.83 13.31 10.01
N GLU A 128 -6.01 13.57 10.56
CA GLU A 128 -6.24 13.97 11.95
C GLU A 128 -7.26 13.03 12.60
N ILE A 129 -7.04 12.68 13.87
CA ILE A 129 -7.98 11.82 14.61
C ILE A 129 -9.29 12.58 14.83
N ILE A 130 -10.41 11.99 14.39
CA ILE A 130 -11.74 12.63 14.47
C ILE A 130 -12.36 12.44 15.85
N ASN A 131 -12.18 11.25 16.48
CA ASN A 131 -12.76 10.91 17.76
C ASN A 131 -11.74 10.32 18.73
N GLN A 132 -11.59 10.95 19.88
CA GLN A 132 -10.89 10.40 21.04
C GLN A 132 -11.85 9.54 21.92
N ASN A 133 -13.13 9.40 21.55
CA ASN A 133 -14.13 8.61 22.25
C ASN A 133 -14.20 7.17 21.76
N PHE A 134 -13.05 6.50 21.57
CA PHE A 134 -13.07 5.07 21.66
C PHE A 134 -13.26 4.72 23.14
N GLU A 135 -14.44 4.24 23.48
CA GLU A 135 -14.54 3.34 24.62
C GLU A 135 -13.38 2.34 24.44
N LYS A 136 -12.41 2.43 25.33
CA LYS A 136 -11.45 1.36 25.53
C LYS A 136 -12.30 0.13 25.82
N GLU A 137 -12.73 -0.59 24.81
CA GLU A 137 -13.09 -1.99 24.95
C GLU A 137 -11.81 -2.63 25.49
N LYS A 138 -11.75 -2.52 26.80
CA LYS A 138 -10.72 -3.10 27.62
C LYS A 138 -10.58 -4.55 27.15
N HIS A 139 -9.42 -4.89 26.66
CA HIS A 139 -8.92 -6.25 26.60
C HIS A 139 -8.86 -6.85 28.03
N ASN A 140 -9.98 -6.76 28.75
CA ASN A 140 -10.16 -7.29 30.09
C ASN A 140 -10.74 -8.70 30.06
N THR A 141 -10.83 -9.31 28.87
CA THR A 141 -11.36 -10.68 28.72
C THR A 141 -10.26 -11.74 28.82
N ARG A 142 -8.97 -11.38 28.74
CA ARG A 142 -7.87 -12.37 28.90
C ARG A 142 -7.41 -12.60 30.33
N ALA A 143 -7.81 -11.77 31.29
CA ALA A 143 -7.43 -11.92 32.70
C ALA A 143 -8.45 -12.70 33.56
N LYS A 144 -9.58 -13.14 33.00
CA LYS A 144 -10.61 -13.89 33.72
C LYS A 144 -10.69 -15.38 33.42
N ILE A 145 -9.82 -15.92 32.57
CA ILE A 145 -9.78 -17.39 32.27
C ILE A 145 -8.57 -18.07 32.90
N ALA A 146 -7.79 -17.37 33.72
CA ALA A 146 -6.67 -17.94 34.50
C ALA A 146 -6.90 -17.75 36.01
N LYS A 147 -8.03 -18.27 36.49
CA LYS A 147 -8.21 -18.64 37.92
C LYS A 147 -9.05 -19.88 38.01
#